data_b0c3ccbf1f0e52f6628a01a4a311222b
#
_entry.id   b0c3ccbf1f0e52f6628a01a4a311222b
#
_cell.length_a   1.000
_cell.length_b   1.000
_cell.length_c   1.000
_cell.angle_alpha   90.00
_cell.angle_beta   90.00
_cell.angle_gamma   90.00
#
_symmetry.space_group_name_H-M   'P 1'
#
loop_
_entity.id
_entity.type
_entity.pdbx_description
1 polymer ?
#
loop_
_entity_poly.entity_id
_entity_poly.type
_entity_poly.pdbx_seq_one_letter_code
_entity_poly.pdbx_strand_id
1 'polypeptide(L)'
;MVFIKDFLFKPIERLKTHEKQLQFKLIENNEPLVKVLAESNRLYIKPIYFEQKVPSSINSIYLREGVYKRLKKALSLLPDEYSLILYDGFRPLQVQQSLFDIFKESIKKRNPQLTDDEVLQETLKYVALPSIEPTRTSPHITGGAIDLTLGDCNGKALDLGTEFDEMSEKSATRYFEEHPFENEMALQNRRVLYNCMSEVGFSNYSEEWWHYDFGNVSWAKRVLLESVQYGPILVQLQNNDVKEYRFL
;
A
#
# COMPACT_ATOMS: atom_id res chain seq x y z
N MET A 1 -3.15 25.96 21.84
CA MET A 1 -3.22 24.68 22.58
C MET A 1 -3.48 23.61 21.53
N VAL A 2 -2.42 22.93 21.08
CA VAL A 2 -2.54 21.86 20.08
C VAL A 2 -3.14 20.67 20.83
N PHE A 3 -4.40 20.33 20.56
CA PHE A 3 -4.96 19.07 21.00
C PHE A 3 -4.20 17.96 20.27
N ILE A 4 -3.21 17.37 20.93
CA ILE A 4 -2.60 16.13 20.47
C ILE A 4 -3.75 15.13 20.39
N LYS A 5 -3.99 14.60 19.21
CA LYS A 5 -5.04 13.61 18.99
C LYS A 5 -4.52 12.28 19.58
N ASP A 6 -4.79 12.03 20.84
CA ASP A 6 -4.28 10.88 21.62
C ASP A 6 -4.48 9.53 20.91
N PHE A 7 -5.51 9.42 20.04
CA PHE A 7 -5.75 8.20 19.30
C PHE A 7 -4.61 7.83 18.34
N LEU A 8 -3.84 8.82 17.83
CA LEU A 8 -2.73 8.57 16.89
C LEU A 8 -1.60 7.75 17.52
N PHE A 9 -1.44 7.83 18.81
CA PHE A 9 -0.35 7.17 19.55
C PHE A 9 -0.76 5.87 20.24
N LYS A 10 -2.00 5.43 20.05
CA LYS A 10 -2.46 4.15 20.60
C LYS A 10 -1.65 2.98 20.06
N PRO A 11 -1.35 1.97 20.88
CA PRO A 11 -0.71 0.75 20.42
C PRO A 11 -1.48 0.12 19.26
N ILE A 12 -0.74 -0.42 18.30
CA ILE A 12 -1.31 -1.18 17.18
C ILE A 12 -1.68 -2.56 17.70
N GLU A 13 -2.97 -2.87 17.75
CA GLU A 13 -3.44 -4.15 18.25
C GLU A 13 -3.16 -5.29 17.26
N ARG A 14 -3.00 -6.51 17.77
CA ARG A 14 -2.95 -7.70 16.91
C ARG A 14 -4.28 -7.89 16.23
N LEU A 15 -4.27 -8.05 14.92
CA LEU A 15 -5.45 -8.45 14.19
C LEU A 15 -5.86 -9.86 14.67
N LYS A 16 -7.13 -10.03 15.02
CA LYS A 16 -7.68 -11.36 15.33
C LYS A 16 -7.70 -12.18 14.05
N THR A 17 -7.08 -13.35 14.07
CA THR A 17 -7.21 -14.31 12.98
C THR A 17 -8.62 -14.86 12.97
N HIS A 18 -9.31 -14.73 11.86
CA HIS A 18 -10.63 -15.32 11.66
C HIS A 18 -10.53 -16.47 10.67
N GLU A 19 -10.91 -17.67 11.08
CA GLU A 19 -10.91 -18.87 10.23
C GLU A 19 -12.08 -18.94 9.25
N LYS A 20 -12.92 -17.88 9.19
CA LYS A 20 -14.08 -17.87 8.31
C LYS A 20 -13.65 -17.84 6.85
N GLN A 21 -14.00 -18.86 6.07
CA GLN A 21 -13.91 -18.80 4.62
C GLN A 21 -14.94 -17.81 4.10
N LEU A 22 -14.47 -16.65 3.62
CA LEU A 22 -15.32 -15.65 3.00
C LEU A 22 -15.46 -15.94 1.51
N GLN A 23 -16.66 -15.80 0.99
CA GLN A 23 -16.92 -15.82 -0.45
C GLN A 23 -17.06 -14.38 -0.94
N PHE A 24 -16.06 -13.89 -1.65
CA PHE A 24 -16.06 -12.51 -2.11
C PHE A 24 -16.93 -12.33 -3.35
N LYS A 25 -17.76 -11.30 -3.31
CA LYS A 25 -18.58 -10.86 -4.45
C LYS A 25 -18.15 -9.46 -4.85
N LEU A 26 -17.60 -9.34 -6.06
CA LEU A 26 -17.33 -8.04 -6.65
C LEU A 26 -18.63 -7.36 -7.05
N ILE A 27 -18.86 -6.18 -6.52
CA ILE A 27 -19.93 -5.24 -6.92
C ILE A 27 -19.20 -3.94 -7.27
N GLU A 28 -18.63 -3.91 -8.48
CA GLU A 28 -17.86 -2.76 -8.95
C GLU A 28 -18.73 -1.49 -8.92
N ASN A 29 -18.25 -0.45 -8.24
CA ASN A 29 -18.99 0.79 -8.05
C ASN A 29 -18.68 1.85 -9.13
N ASN A 30 -17.75 1.55 -10.04
CA ASN A 30 -17.33 2.41 -11.15
C ASN A 30 -16.82 3.81 -10.72
N GLU A 31 -16.33 3.94 -9.51
CA GLU A 31 -15.65 5.18 -9.11
C GLU A 31 -14.45 5.45 -10.03
N PRO A 32 -14.28 6.69 -10.50
CA PRO A 32 -13.20 7.00 -11.43
C PRO A 32 -11.82 6.77 -10.82
N LEU A 33 -10.88 6.39 -11.69
CA LEU A 33 -9.45 6.42 -11.39
C LEU A 33 -8.96 7.85 -11.57
N VAL A 34 -8.54 8.50 -10.50
CA VAL A 34 -8.14 9.91 -10.49
C VAL A 34 -6.66 10.07 -10.18
N LYS A 35 -6.02 11.02 -10.85
CA LYS A 35 -4.64 11.39 -10.59
C LYS A 35 -4.54 12.13 -9.26
N VAL A 36 -3.63 11.67 -8.40
CA VAL A 36 -3.34 12.35 -7.14
C VAL A 36 -2.52 13.59 -7.42
N LEU A 37 -2.96 14.72 -6.89
CA LEU A 37 -2.27 16.00 -7.03
C LEU A 37 -1.71 16.44 -5.68
N ALA A 38 -0.57 17.11 -5.69
CA ALA A 38 -0.01 17.77 -4.52
C ALA A 38 -0.81 19.05 -4.20
N GLU A 39 -2.06 18.88 -3.76
CA GLU A 39 -2.99 19.98 -3.48
C GLU A 39 -2.69 20.70 -2.16
N SER A 40 -1.82 20.16 -1.33
CA SER A 40 -1.42 20.73 -0.04
C SER A 40 0.08 20.62 0.18
N ASN A 41 0.63 21.54 0.98
CA ASN A 41 2.05 21.50 1.36
C ASN A 41 2.42 20.28 2.24
N ARG A 42 1.46 19.38 2.52
CA ARG A 42 1.67 18.19 3.36
C ARG A 42 1.35 16.89 2.65
N LEU A 43 1.12 16.92 1.33
CA LEU A 43 0.94 15.72 0.50
C LEU A 43 2.00 15.70 -0.59
N TYR A 44 2.97 14.82 -0.44
CA TYR A 44 4.07 14.65 -1.37
C TYR A 44 3.86 13.40 -2.22
N ILE A 45 4.23 13.48 -3.49
CA ILE A 45 4.05 12.40 -4.46
C ILE A 45 5.42 12.01 -4.99
N LYS A 46 5.79 10.76 -4.75
CA LYS A 46 7.07 10.19 -5.14
C LYS A 46 6.85 8.82 -5.79
N PRO A 47 6.53 8.74 -7.10
CA PRO A 47 6.25 7.50 -7.79
C PRO A 47 7.53 6.65 -7.87
N ILE A 48 7.78 5.88 -6.82
CA ILE A 48 9.06 5.26 -6.54
C ILE A 48 9.50 4.28 -7.64
N TYR A 49 8.58 3.49 -8.20
CA TYR A 49 8.91 2.56 -9.26
C TYR A 49 9.28 3.23 -10.57
N PHE A 50 8.74 4.43 -10.84
CA PHE A 50 9.17 5.24 -11.98
C PHE A 50 10.57 5.83 -11.75
N GLU A 51 10.85 6.32 -10.55
CA GLU A 51 12.18 6.81 -10.18
C GLU A 51 13.24 5.70 -10.25
N GLN A 52 12.86 4.47 -9.87
CA GLN A 52 13.70 3.26 -9.98
C GLN A 52 13.78 2.69 -11.41
N LYS A 53 13.08 3.29 -12.38
CA LYS A 53 13.05 2.85 -13.79
C LYS A 53 12.51 1.43 -13.97
N VAL A 54 11.56 1.02 -13.16
CA VAL A 54 10.86 -0.26 -13.36
C VAL A 54 10.15 -0.22 -14.71
N PRO A 55 10.26 -1.26 -15.56
CA PRO A 55 9.61 -1.28 -16.86
C PRO A 55 8.10 -1.05 -16.78
N SER A 56 7.56 -0.27 -17.69
CA SER A 56 6.15 0.13 -17.79
C SER A 56 5.63 0.98 -16.62
N SER A 57 6.47 1.39 -15.67
CA SER A 57 6.05 2.26 -14.56
C SER A 57 5.56 3.62 -15.04
N ILE A 58 4.63 4.18 -14.27
CA ILE A 58 4.01 5.48 -14.56
C ILE A 58 4.59 6.57 -13.67
N ASN A 59 4.69 7.79 -14.22
CA ASN A 59 5.28 8.94 -13.55
C ASN A 59 4.31 9.68 -12.61
N SER A 60 3.16 9.11 -12.37
CA SER A 60 2.07 9.70 -11.61
C SER A 60 1.42 8.66 -10.72
N ILE A 61 0.85 9.08 -9.62
CA ILE A 61 0.08 8.19 -8.75
C ILE A 61 -1.42 8.41 -9.02
N TYR A 62 -2.14 7.30 -9.20
CA TYR A 62 -3.58 7.29 -9.37
C TYR A 62 -4.25 6.48 -8.26
N LEU A 63 -5.46 6.86 -7.88
CA LEU A 63 -6.30 6.17 -6.90
C LEU A 63 -7.75 6.17 -7.36
N ARG A 64 -8.58 5.24 -6.87
CA ARG A 64 -10.04 5.43 -6.93
C ARG A 64 -10.41 6.72 -6.20
N GLU A 65 -11.41 7.43 -6.69
CA GLU A 65 -11.80 8.73 -6.13
C GLU A 65 -12.12 8.64 -4.63
N GLY A 66 -12.82 7.59 -4.20
CA GLY A 66 -13.14 7.36 -2.78
C GLY A 66 -11.91 7.10 -1.92
N VAL A 67 -10.88 6.44 -2.47
CA VAL A 67 -9.58 6.24 -1.81
C VAL A 67 -8.85 7.57 -1.64
N TYR A 68 -8.84 8.41 -2.68
CA TYR A 68 -8.21 9.73 -2.63
C TYR A 68 -8.92 10.67 -1.63
N LYS A 69 -10.26 10.64 -1.57
CA LYS A 69 -11.02 11.40 -0.56
C LYS A 69 -10.68 10.98 0.86
N ARG A 70 -10.50 9.67 1.10
CA ARG A 70 -10.07 9.13 2.41
C ARG A 70 -8.65 9.54 2.75
N LEU A 71 -7.74 9.50 1.79
CA LEU A 71 -6.36 9.97 1.98
C LEU A 71 -6.33 11.44 2.41
N LYS A 72 -7.09 12.31 1.75
CA LYS A 72 -7.21 13.73 2.15
C LYS A 72 -7.79 13.88 3.57
N LYS A 73 -8.75 13.04 3.93
CA LYS A 73 -9.28 13.02 5.30
C LYS A 73 -8.21 12.55 6.30
N ALA A 74 -7.43 11.51 5.99
CA ALA A 74 -6.32 11.07 6.84
C ALA A 74 -5.33 12.23 7.07
N LEU A 75 -4.91 12.92 6.01
CA LEU A 75 -4.03 14.07 6.11
C LEU A 75 -4.58 15.17 7.04
N SER A 76 -5.90 15.41 7.01
CA SER A 76 -6.56 16.38 7.90
C SER A 76 -6.61 15.95 9.38
N LEU A 77 -6.39 14.66 9.66
CA LEU A 77 -6.29 14.13 11.01
C LEU A 77 -4.88 14.27 11.60
N LEU A 78 -3.86 14.38 10.78
CA LEU A 78 -2.49 14.55 11.23
C LEU A 78 -2.27 15.97 11.77
N PRO A 79 -1.48 16.13 12.85
CA PRO A 79 -0.90 17.42 13.27
C PRO A 79 -0.08 18.07 12.15
N ASP A 80 0.10 19.39 12.22
CA ASP A 80 0.71 20.16 11.12
C ASP A 80 2.20 19.87 10.90
N GLU A 81 2.87 19.31 11.87
CA GLU A 81 4.26 18.85 11.78
C GLU A 81 4.44 17.60 10.91
N TYR A 82 3.36 16.86 10.62
CA TYR A 82 3.41 15.66 9.79
C TYR A 82 2.90 15.94 8.38
N SER A 83 3.44 15.19 7.43
CA SER A 83 2.98 15.09 6.06
C SER A 83 2.82 13.61 5.65
N LEU A 84 2.19 13.37 4.51
CA LEU A 84 2.15 12.06 3.87
C LEU A 84 2.97 12.10 2.58
N ILE A 85 3.76 11.07 2.35
CA ILE A 85 4.54 10.87 1.13
C ILE A 85 4.05 9.58 0.48
N LEU A 86 3.47 9.69 -0.71
CA LEU A 86 2.95 8.57 -1.47
C LEU A 86 4.05 8.00 -2.36
N TYR A 87 4.24 6.69 -2.27
CA TYR A 87 5.19 5.93 -3.08
C TYR A 87 4.52 5.21 -4.25
N ASP A 88 3.32 4.62 -4.03
CA ASP A 88 2.56 3.93 -5.05
C ASP A 88 1.05 4.01 -4.78
N GLY A 89 0.26 3.75 -5.83
CA GLY A 89 -1.19 3.70 -5.78
C GLY A 89 -1.71 2.68 -6.80
N PHE A 90 -2.48 3.12 -7.79
CA PHE A 90 -2.82 2.24 -8.90
C PHE A 90 -1.55 1.81 -9.64
N ARG A 91 -1.35 0.50 -9.73
CA ARG A 91 -0.22 -0.13 -10.39
C ARG A 91 -0.72 -0.93 -11.59
N PRO A 92 -0.40 -0.53 -12.84
CA PRO A 92 -0.74 -1.31 -14.01
C PRO A 92 -0.27 -2.77 -13.93
N LEU A 93 -1.03 -3.69 -14.52
CA LEU A 93 -0.68 -5.12 -14.53
C LEU A 93 0.75 -5.37 -15.04
N GLN A 94 1.18 -4.61 -16.06
CA GLN A 94 2.52 -4.72 -16.65
C GLN A 94 3.62 -4.35 -15.63
N VAL A 95 3.37 -3.37 -14.79
CA VAL A 95 4.31 -2.96 -13.73
C VAL A 95 4.37 -4.04 -12.64
N GLN A 96 3.21 -4.57 -12.23
CA GLN A 96 3.17 -5.69 -11.29
C GLN A 96 3.92 -6.91 -11.81
N GLN A 97 3.79 -7.21 -13.12
CA GLN A 97 4.55 -8.29 -13.76
C GLN A 97 6.05 -8.00 -13.73
N SER A 98 6.46 -6.79 -14.08
CA SER A 98 7.88 -6.39 -14.06
C SER A 98 8.49 -6.51 -12.67
N LEU A 99 7.80 -6.07 -11.62
CA LEU A 99 8.26 -6.21 -10.24
C LEU A 99 8.38 -7.68 -9.82
N PHE A 100 7.38 -8.48 -10.17
CA PHE A 100 7.39 -9.92 -9.90
C PHE A 100 8.60 -10.60 -10.55
N ASP A 101 8.85 -10.32 -11.83
CA ASP A 101 9.95 -10.90 -12.59
C ASP A 101 11.32 -10.45 -12.06
N ILE A 102 11.50 -9.16 -11.77
CA ILE A 102 12.72 -8.60 -11.18
C ILE A 102 13.02 -9.27 -9.84
N PHE A 103 12.01 -9.42 -8.98
CA PHE A 103 12.18 -10.01 -7.68
C PHE A 103 12.49 -11.50 -7.77
N LYS A 104 11.75 -12.25 -8.61
CA LYS A 104 11.99 -13.67 -8.89
C LYS A 104 13.41 -13.92 -9.37
N GLU A 105 13.89 -13.13 -10.34
CA GLU A 105 15.28 -13.21 -10.82
C GLU A 105 16.30 -12.89 -9.73
N SER A 106 16.00 -11.94 -8.84
CA SER A 106 16.90 -11.62 -7.74
C SER A 106 17.03 -12.77 -6.72
N ILE A 107 15.93 -13.48 -6.43
CA ILE A 107 15.94 -14.69 -5.58
C ILE A 107 16.77 -15.77 -6.24
N LYS A 108 16.53 -16.05 -7.52
CA LYS A 108 17.26 -17.08 -8.27
C LYS A 108 18.76 -16.84 -8.29
N LYS A 109 19.18 -15.56 -8.49
CA LYS A 109 20.60 -15.17 -8.45
C LYS A 109 21.25 -15.36 -7.07
N ARG A 110 20.52 -15.04 -6.00
CA ARG A 110 21.01 -15.18 -4.61
C ARG A 110 21.03 -16.64 -4.15
N ASN A 111 20.18 -17.49 -4.72
CA ASN A 111 19.97 -18.87 -4.30
C ASN A 111 19.97 -19.80 -5.54
N PRO A 112 21.11 -19.97 -6.24
CA PRO A 112 21.17 -20.72 -7.49
C PRO A 112 20.86 -22.22 -7.33
N GLN A 113 20.82 -22.74 -6.10
CA GLN A 113 20.50 -24.12 -5.77
C GLN A 113 18.98 -24.40 -5.74
N LEU A 114 18.13 -23.35 -5.66
CA LEU A 114 16.67 -23.52 -5.60
C LEU A 114 16.12 -23.94 -6.97
N THR A 115 15.15 -24.83 -6.95
CA THR A 115 14.32 -25.15 -8.12
C THR A 115 13.43 -23.96 -8.52
N ASP A 116 12.91 -23.97 -9.73
CA ASP A 116 12.02 -22.90 -10.19
C ASP A 116 10.74 -22.81 -9.34
N ASP A 117 10.22 -23.93 -8.81
CA ASP A 117 9.07 -23.95 -7.90
C ASP A 117 9.41 -23.33 -6.53
N GLU A 118 10.56 -23.64 -5.98
CA GLU A 118 11.02 -23.04 -4.73
C GLU A 118 11.27 -21.54 -4.88
N VAL A 119 11.87 -21.10 -5.99
CA VAL A 119 12.03 -19.68 -6.31
C VAL A 119 10.67 -19.00 -6.41
N LEU A 120 9.67 -19.64 -7.03
CA LEU A 120 8.31 -19.11 -7.11
C LEU A 120 7.68 -18.97 -5.72
N GLN A 121 7.79 -19.98 -4.86
CA GLN A 121 7.24 -19.93 -3.50
C GLN A 121 7.91 -18.85 -2.65
N GLU A 122 9.23 -18.68 -2.76
CA GLU A 122 9.94 -17.59 -2.10
C GLU A 122 9.50 -16.21 -2.62
N THR A 123 9.29 -16.08 -3.95
CA THR A 123 8.80 -14.83 -4.55
C THR A 123 7.43 -14.45 -4.00
N LEU A 124 6.51 -15.41 -3.92
CA LEU A 124 5.13 -15.18 -3.45
C LEU A 124 5.00 -14.76 -1.99
N LYS A 125 6.06 -14.89 -1.20
CA LYS A 125 6.08 -14.37 0.20
C LYS A 125 6.12 -12.84 0.24
N TYR A 126 6.67 -12.21 -0.79
CA TYR A 126 6.99 -10.78 -0.80
C TYR A 126 6.29 -10.00 -1.92
N VAL A 127 6.02 -10.63 -3.06
CA VAL A 127 5.42 -9.96 -4.21
C VAL A 127 4.17 -10.69 -4.65
N ALA A 128 3.04 -9.99 -4.67
CA ALA A 128 1.77 -10.54 -5.11
C ALA A 128 1.85 -10.99 -6.58
N LEU A 129 1.28 -12.17 -6.86
CA LEU A 129 1.16 -12.67 -8.23
C LEU A 129 0.36 -11.66 -9.08
N PRO A 130 0.85 -11.27 -10.27
CA PRO A 130 0.08 -10.46 -11.19
C PRO A 130 -1.24 -11.13 -11.55
N SER A 131 -2.35 -10.58 -11.12
CA SER A 131 -3.67 -11.18 -11.32
C SER A 131 -4.75 -10.12 -11.51
N ILE A 132 -5.59 -10.33 -12.52
CA ILE A 132 -6.80 -9.56 -12.77
C ILE A 132 -8.07 -10.37 -12.46
N GLU A 133 -7.92 -11.56 -11.87
CA GLU A 133 -9.07 -12.35 -11.43
C GLU A 133 -9.79 -11.62 -10.28
N PRO A 134 -11.10 -11.34 -10.37
CA PRO A 134 -11.81 -10.49 -9.41
C PRO A 134 -11.68 -10.91 -7.95
N THR A 135 -11.61 -12.23 -7.68
CA THR A 135 -11.51 -12.78 -6.32
C THR A 135 -10.06 -12.95 -5.82
N ARG A 136 -9.06 -12.74 -6.70
CA ARG A 136 -7.63 -12.92 -6.44
C ARG A 136 -6.79 -11.80 -7.04
N THR A 137 -7.40 -10.63 -7.21
CA THR A 137 -6.77 -9.46 -7.80
C THR A 137 -5.61 -8.98 -6.94
N SER A 138 -4.48 -8.64 -7.58
CA SER A 138 -3.40 -7.88 -6.91
C SER A 138 -3.95 -6.54 -6.42
N PRO A 139 -3.69 -6.14 -5.17
CA PRO A 139 -4.36 -4.99 -4.56
C PRO A 139 -4.25 -3.70 -5.37
N HIS A 140 -3.04 -3.34 -5.78
CA HIS A 140 -2.75 -2.08 -6.49
C HIS A 140 -3.41 -1.98 -7.87
N ILE A 141 -3.69 -3.11 -8.57
CA ILE A 141 -4.37 -3.11 -9.89
C ILE A 141 -5.81 -2.58 -9.79
N THR A 142 -6.37 -2.54 -8.59
CA THR A 142 -7.73 -2.04 -8.35
C THR A 142 -7.81 -0.52 -8.19
N GLY A 143 -6.69 0.16 -7.94
CA GLY A 143 -6.65 1.55 -7.48
C GLY A 143 -7.18 1.74 -6.05
N GLY A 144 -7.39 0.62 -5.32
CA GLY A 144 -7.84 0.58 -3.94
C GLY A 144 -6.71 0.37 -2.91
N ALA A 145 -5.47 0.24 -3.37
CA ALA A 145 -4.30 0.11 -2.52
C ALA A 145 -3.39 1.33 -2.63
N ILE A 146 -2.66 1.62 -1.56
CA ILE A 146 -1.74 2.74 -1.47
C ILE A 146 -0.53 2.38 -0.62
N ASP A 147 0.66 2.70 -1.10
CA ASP A 147 1.90 2.65 -0.34
C ASP A 147 2.36 4.06 -0.01
N LEU A 148 2.58 4.32 1.28
CA LEU A 148 2.94 5.65 1.76
C LEU A 148 3.74 5.61 3.06
N THR A 149 4.36 6.76 3.37
CA THR A 149 5.03 6.98 4.65
C THR A 149 4.64 8.31 5.26
N LEU A 150 5.03 8.51 6.53
CA LEU A 150 5.02 9.83 7.15
C LEU A 150 6.23 10.64 6.71
N GLY A 151 6.03 11.93 6.53
CA GLY A 151 7.08 12.94 6.40
C GLY A 151 6.96 14.02 7.45
N ASP A 152 8.02 14.81 7.60
CA ASP A 152 7.96 16.08 8.32
C ASP A 152 7.22 17.16 7.49
N CYS A 153 7.06 18.36 8.03
CA CYS A 153 6.40 19.48 7.35
C CYS A 153 7.08 19.92 6.04
N ASN A 154 8.33 19.47 5.78
CA ASN A 154 9.08 19.74 4.55
C ASN A 154 9.05 18.55 3.56
N GLY A 155 8.34 17.47 3.89
CA GLY A 155 8.26 16.27 3.05
C GLY A 155 9.50 15.37 3.14
N LYS A 156 10.32 15.50 4.18
CA LYS A 156 11.37 14.54 4.45
C LYS A 156 10.78 13.35 5.18
N ALA A 157 11.00 12.13 4.67
CA ALA A 157 10.51 10.91 5.30
C ALA A 157 11.01 10.78 6.74
N LEU A 158 10.11 10.39 7.64
CA LEU A 158 10.42 10.07 9.02
C LEU A 158 10.90 8.62 9.13
N ASP A 159 11.58 8.31 10.24
CA ASP A 159 12.06 6.96 10.52
C ASP A 159 10.88 6.04 10.88
N LEU A 160 10.60 5.04 10.07
CA LEU A 160 9.64 3.95 10.33
C LEU A 160 10.36 2.63 10.64
N GLY A 161 11.70 2.65 10.78
CA GLY A 161 12.53 1.53 11.20
C GLY A 161 13.05 0.63 10.09
N THR A 162 12.52 0.77 8.86
CA THR A 162 13.04 0.16 7.65
C THR A 162 12.83 1.08 6.47
N GLU A 163 13.56 0.85 5.39
CA GLU A 163 13.25 1.48 4.11
C GLU A 163 11.94 0.92 3.53
N PHE A 164 11.36 1.66 2.58
CA PHE A 164 10.23 1.17 1.77
C PHE A 164 10.68 -0.04 0.94
N ASP A 165 9.81 -1.05 0.82
CA ASP A 165 10.09 -2.34 0.13
C ASP A 165 11.25 -3.16 0.73
N GLU A 166 11.70 -2.86 1.95
CA GLU A 166 12.68 -3.71 2.62
C GLU A 166 12.06 -5.04 3.03
N MET A 167 12.62 -6.13 2.51
CA MET A 167 12.15 -7.50 2.75
C MET A 167 12.77 -8.07 4.03
N SER A 168 12.32 -7.61 5.19
CA SER A 168 12.79 -8.07 6.49
C SER A 168 11.62 -8.21 7.48
N GLU A 169 11.80 -8.97 8.55
CA GLU A 169 10.81 -9.09 9.64
C GLU A 169 10.50 -7.72 10.27
N LYS A 170 11.47 -6.80 10.23
CA LYS A 170 11.30 -5.43 10.74
C LYS A 170 10.27 -4.61 9.96
N SER A 171 9.93 -5.01 8.73
CA SER A 171 8.91 -4.36 7.92
C SER A 171 7.48 -4.69 8.39
N ALA A 172 7.29 -5.78 9.16
CA ALA A 172 5.99 -6.09 9.75
C ALA A 172 5.50 -4.92 10.63
N THR A 173 4.28 -4.47 10.39
CA THR A 173 3.70 -3.26 10.99
C THR A 173 3.86 -3.21 12.50
N ARG A 174 3.72 -4.36 13.17
CA ARG A 174 3.79 -4.48 14.64
C ARG A 174 5.18 -4.81 15.18
N TYR A 175 6.21 -4.91 14.36
CA TYR A 175 7.53 -5.34 14.81
C TYR A 175 7.98 -4.55 16.05
N PHE A 176 7.89 -3.22 16.03
CA PHE A 176 8.32 -2.38 17.15
C PHE A 176 7.33 -2.35 18.32
N GLU A 177 6.08 -2.81 18.16
CA GLU A 177 5.20 -3.07 19.32
C GLU A 177 5.70 -4.25 20.16
N GLU A 178 6.39 -5.19 19.53
CA GLU A 178 6.97 -6.39 20.16
C GLU A 178 8.44 -6.17 20.56
N HIS A 179 9.11 -5.17 19.96
CA HIS A 179 10.51 -4.79 20.22
C HIS A 179 10.65 -3.28 20.48
N PRO A 180 9.96 -2.73 21.52
CA PRO A 180 9.80 -1.28 21.69
C PRO A 180 11.10 -0.53 21.97
N PHE A 181 12.12 -1.23 22.50
CA PHE A 181 13.41 -0.63 22.85
C PHE A 181 14.41 -0.62 21.69
N GLU A 182 14.12 -1.28 20.55
CA GLU A 182 15.01 -1.27 19.41
C GLU A 182 14.96 0.07 18.65
N ASN A 183 13.77 0.67 18.50
CA ASN A 183 13.58 1.96 17.86
C ASN A 183 12.26 2.60 18.32
N GLU A 184 12.33 3.40 19.38
CA GLU A 184 11.15 4.08 19.94
C GLU A 184 10.53 5.09 18.95
N MET A 185 11.36 5.76 18.15
CA MET A 185 10.87 6.71 17.15
C MET A 185 10.06 6.01 16.06
N ALA A 186 10.57 4.90 15.51
CA ALA A 186 9.84 4.10 14.54
C ALA A 186 8.54 3.53 15.10
N LEU A 187 8.53 3.09 16.36
CA LEU A 187 7.31 2.66 17.04
C LEU A 187 6.25 3.77 17.05
N GLN A 188 6.60 4.98 17.47
CA GLN A 188 5.67 6.11 17.54
C GLN A 188 5.19 6.51 16.14
N ASN A 189 6.09 6.60 15.16
CA ASN A 189 5.74 6.97 13.80
C ASN A 189 4.82 5.93 13.14
N ARG A 190 5.05 4.63 13.36
CA ARG A 190 4.14 3.57 12.87
C ARG A 190 2.77 3.67 13.51
N ARG A 191 2.68 3.96 14.81
CA ARG A 191 1.39 4.19 15.48
C ARG A 191 0.64 5.34 14.84
N VAL A 192 1.31 6.47 14.63
CA VAL A 192 0.70 7.65 14.00
C VAL A 192 0.17 7.31 12.61
N LEU A 193 0.98 6.69 11.75
CA LEU A 193 0.57 6.32 10.40
C LEU A 193 -0.59 5.31 10.42
N TYR A 194 -0.44 4.22 11.17
CA TYR A 194 -1.45 3.16 11.27
C TYR A 194 -2.80 3.69 11.77
N ASN A 195 -2.80 4.40 12.89
CA ASN A 195 -4.04 4.90 13.49
C ASN A 195 -4.71 5.95 12.61
N CYS A 196 -3.92 6.83 11.97
CA CYS A 196 -4.43 7.84 11.05
C CYS A 196 -5.15 7.19 9.85
N MET A 197 -4.53 6.19 9.23
CA MET A 197 -5.08 5.50 8.05
C MET A 197 -6.28 4.63 8.43
N SER A 198 -6.20 3.93 9.56
CA SER A 198 -7.31 3.10 10.07
C SER A 198 -8.54 3.91 10.42
N GLU A 199 -8.39 5.11 11.00
CA GLU A 199 -9.49 6.01 11.38
C GLU A 199 -10.35 6.43 10.18
N VAL A 200 -9.78 6.45 8.99
CA VAL A 200 -10.50 6.77 7.75
C VAL A 200 -10.95 5.54 6.98
N GLY A 201 -10.79 4.35 7.56
CA GLY A 201 -11.34 3.09 7.07
C GLY A 201 -10.42 2.26 6.18
N PHE A 202 -9.14 2.60 6.08
CA PHE A 202 -8.17 1.69 5.45
C PHE A 202 -7.87 0.48 6.35
N SER A 203 -7.48 -0.63 5.75
CA SER A 203 -6.87 -1.75 6.45
C SER A 203 -5.40 -1.88 6.05
N ASN A 204 -4.53 -2.07 7.03
CA ASN A 204 -3.10 -2.28 6.78
C ASN A 204 -2.80 -3.76 6.46
N TYR A 205 -1.79 -4.02 5.64
CA TYR A 205 -1.19 -5.35 5.50
C TYR A 205 -0.16 -5.56 6.61
N SER A 206 -0.32 -6.60 7.43
CA SER A 206 0.47 -6.81 8.66
C SER A 206 1.96 -6.92 8.44
N GLU A 207 2.39 -7.43 7.27
CA GLU A 207 3.80 -7.66 6.93
C GLU A 207 4.49 -6.40 6.39
N GLU A 208 3.71 -5.34 6.07
CA GLU A 208 4.21 -4.12 5.43
C GLU A 208 3.63 -2.88 6.11
N TRP A 209 4.44 -2.11 6.84
CA TRP A 209 3.99 -0.91 7.54
C TRP A 209 3.50 0.20 6.60
N TRP A 210 3.88 0.18 5.33
CA TRP A 210 3.54 1.19 4.31
C TRP A 210 2.25 0.90 3.55
N HIS A 211 1.81 -0.39 3.48
CA HIS A 211 0.73 -0.83 2.60
C HIS A 211 -0.65 -0.78 3.26
N TYR A 212 -1.57 -0.07 2.60
CA TYR A 212 -2.95 0.09 3.04
C TYR A 212 -3.93 -0.16 1.91
N ASP A 213 -5.02 -0.87 2.22
CA ASP A 213 -6.10 -1.24 1.29
C ASP A 213 -7.42 -0.60 1.68
N PHE A 214 -8.25 -0.27 0.68
CA PHE A 214 -9.66 0.06 0.84
C PHE A 214 -10.46 -0.46 -0.36
N GLY A 215 -11.61 -1.09 -0.09
CA GLY A 215 -12.64 -1.47 -1.08
C GLY A 215 -12.29 -2.66 -1.98
N ASN A 216 -11.05 -3.15 -1.98
CA ASN A 216 -10.59 -4.32 -2.73
C ASN A 216 -10.75 -5.64 -1.94
N VAL A 217 -10.40 -6.78 -2.50
CA VAL A 217 -10.50 -8.12 -1.87
C VAL A 217 -9.67 -8.19 -0.59
N SER A 218 -8.46 -7.64 -0.60
CA SER A 218 -7.55 -7.66 0.55
C SER A 218 -8.13 -6.89 1.73
N TRP A 219 -8.74 -5.73 1.47
CA TRP A 219 -9.48 -4.96 2.46
C TRP A 219 -10.68 -5.73 2.99
N ALA A 220 -11.53 -6.24 2.09
CA ALA A 220 -12.75 -6.96 2.47
C ALA A 220 -12.43 -8.16 3.36
N LYS A 221 -11.36 -8.90 3.06
CA LYS A 221 -10.85 -10.01 3.87
C LYS A 221 -10.50 -9.57 5.30
N ARG A 222 -9.80 -8.44 5.46
CA ARG A 222 -9.35 -7.97 6.78
C ARG A 222 -10.49 -7.38 7.62
N VAL A 223 -11.46 -6.74 6.97
CA VAL A 223 -12.63 -6.17 7.67
C VAL A 223 -13.83 -7.13 7.73
N LEU A 224 -13.65 -8.37 7.26
CA LEU A 224 -14.65 -9.47 7.31
C LEU A 224 -15.94 -9.16 6.53
N LEU A 225 -15.82 -8.48 5.41
CA LEU A 225 -16.91 -8.24 4.46
C LEU A 225 -16.80 -9.18 3.26
N GLU A 226 -17.93 -9.61 2.73
CA GLU A 226 -17.98 -10.42 1.49
C GLU A 226 -18.13 -9.56 0.23
N SER A 227 -18.52 -8.30 0.39
CA SER A 227 -18.68 -7.36 -0.72
C SER A 227 -17.38 -6.59 -0.99
N VAL A 228 -16.95 -6.61 -2.25
CA VAL A 228 -15.77 -5.92 -2.79
C VAL A 228 -16.26 -4.84 -3.75
N GLN A 229 -15.78 -3.61 -3.59
CA GLN A 229 -16.24 -2.45 -4.37
C GLN A 229 -15.35 -2.14 -5.57
N TYR A 230 -14.06 -2.52 -5.50
CA TYR A 230 -13.06 -2.20 -6.50
C TYR A 230 -12.47 -3.46 -7.11
N GLY A 231 -12.83 -3.71 -8.36
CA GLY A 231 -12.24 -4.72 -9.21
C GLY A 231 -10.98 -4.21 -9.92
N PRO A 232 -10.35 -5.08 -10.73
CA PRO A 232 -9.16 -4.72 -11.49
C PRO A 232 -9.47 -3.68 -12.57
N ILE A 233 -8.47 -2.84 -12.85
CA ILE A 233 -8.51 -1.82 -13.89
C ILE A 233 -7.48 -2.16 -14.96
N LEU A 234 -7.90 -2.17 -16.22
CA LEU A 234 -6.98 -2.21 -17.36
C LEU A 234 -6.76 -0.81 -17.90
N VAL A 235 -5.52 -0.51 -18.26
CA VAL A 235 -5.13 0.79 -18.79
C VAL A 235 -4.41 0.70 -20.13
N GLN A 236 -4.53 1.75 -20.93
CA GLN A 236 -3.60 2.09 -21.98
C GLN A 236 -2.65 3.17 -21.47
N LEU A 237 -1.35 2.94 -21.61
CA LEU A 237 -0.33 3.88 -21.22
C LEU A 237 0.17 4.67 -22.44
N GLN A 238 0.46 5.96 -22.21
CA GLN A 238 1.12 6.83 -23.18
C GLN A 238 2.05 7.79 -22.44
N ASN A 239 3.31 7.88 -22.86
CA ASN A 239 4.32 8.75 -22.26
C ASN A 239 4.48 8.52 -20.73
N ASN A 240 4.48 7.25 -20.31
CA ASN A 240 4.56 6.82 -18.92
C ASN A 240 3.44 7.38 -18.02
N ASP A 241 2.25 7.57 -18.59
CA ASP A 241 1.07 8.01 -17.86
C ASP A 241 -0.17 7.27 -18.34
N VAL A 242 -1.26 7.28 -17.55
CA VAL A 242 -2.54 6.65 -17.93
C VAL A 242 -3.23 7.53 -18.97
N LYS A 243 -3.45 6.96 -20.18
CA LYS A 243 -4.20 7.63 -21.25
C LYS A 243 -5.69 7.30 -21.15
N GLU A 244 -6.00 6.02 -21.02
CA GLU A 244 -7.36 5.50 -20.96
C GLU A 244 -7.41 4.33 -20.00
N TYR A 245 -8.55 4.07 -19.40
CA TYR A 245 -8.77 2.92 -18.54
C TYR A 245 -10.17 2.36 -18.65
N ARG A 246 -10.34 1.10 -18.24
CA ARG A 246 -11.66 0.45 -18.10
C ARG A 246 -11.66 -0.46 -16.87
N PHE A 247 -12.80 -0.58 -16.26
CA PHE A 247 -13.08 -1.57 -15.21
C PHE A 247 -13.34 -2.95 -15.84
N LEU A 248 -13.01 -4.04 -15.11
CA LEU A 248 -13.29 -5.42 -15.49
C LEU A 248 -14.43 -5.98 -14.64
#